data_4076e8eea37eae346f834c2ca364ea4e
#
_entry.id   4076e8eea37eae346f834c2ca364ea4e
#
_cell.length_a   1.000
_cell.length_b   1.000
_cell.length_c   1.000
_cell.angle_alpha   90.00
_cell.angle_beta   90.00
_cell.angle_gamma   90.00
#
_symmetry.space_group_name_H-M   'P 1'
#
loop_
_entity.id
_entity.type
_entity.pdbx_description
1 polymer ?
#
loop_
_entity_poly.entity_id
_entity_poly.type
_entity_poly.pdbx_seq_one_letter_code
_entity_poly.pdbx_strand_id
1 'polypeptide(L)'
;MSTISQAEVPAGATDGREPAAYVRGNLRFFRNELRLVFFRRRNQLLLAVVVLFPLLIGIGLKLAAPHGGGGGGPSSGGAAFFNQLAGNGVFLTFIALSLLLILVLPVVMAVISGDSVAGEAGYGTLRYLLTVPAGRTRLLAVKYLAIVVWAVVATFIVSVVALLVGVILFPVGPVTLLSGTTVSLGAGLVRVLFVTLYVCAAMAALGAIGLAVSTFTEHAIGAIAAVMILVVGSEVVDQIPQFAPVAPYLPTHWWNSFDSLLRTPVDTTTMWHGLLSFGVYAAVFCAIAWARFTSGDVTS
;
A
#
# COMPACT_ATOMS: atom_id res chain seq x y z
N MET A 1 41.09 -27.44 55.67
CA MET A 1 39.82 -28.03 55.22
C MET A 1 38.78 -26.93 55.33
N SER A 2 38.54 -26.25 54.24
CA SER A 2 37.52 -25.16 54.18
C SER A 2 36.35 -25.68 53.35
N THR A 3 35.24 -25.88 54.03
CA THR A 3 33.95 -26.24 53.44
C THR A 3 33.39 -25.06 52.68
N ILE A 4 33.33 -25.16 51.32
CA ILE A 4 32.63 -24.21 50.48
C ILE A 4 31.13 -24.48 50.59
N SER A 5 30.42 -23.55 51.25
CA SER A 5 28.98 -23.54 51.28
C SER A 5 28.44 -23.35 49.86
N GLN A 6 27.73 -24.35 49.36
CA GLN A 6 26.94 -24.20 48.12
C GLN A 6 25.76 -23.30 48.43
N ALA A 7 25.75 -22.09 47.84
CA ALA A 7 24.60 -21.22 47.83
C ALA A 7 23.50 -21.86 46.96
N GLU A 8 22.40 -22.26 47.57
CA GLU A 8 21.17 -22.68 46.88
C GLU A 8 20.71 -21.53 45.92
N VAL A 9 20.70 -21.87 44.63
CA VAL A 9 20.03 -21.03 43.62
C VAL A 9 18.52 -21.19 43.84
N PRO A 10 17.77 -20.12 44.15
CA PRO A 10 16.32 -20.24 44.30
C PRO A 10 15.72 -20.58 42.93
N ALA A 11 15.21 -21.80 42.83
CA ALA A 11 14.36 -22.24 41.71
C ALA A 11 13.02 -21.49 41.82
N GLY A 12 12.65 -20.79 40.74
CA GLY A 12 11.27 -20.32 40.58
C GLY A 12 11.04 -18.82 40.65
N ALA A 13 11.78 -18.04 39.86
CA ALA A 13 11.24 -16.77 39.36
C ALA A 13 10.54 -17.03 38.02
N THR A 14 9.32 -17.55 38.09
CA THR A 14 8.40 -17.43 36.94
C THR A 14 8.22 -15.95 36.68
N ASP A 15 8.66 -15.51 35.52
CA ASP A 15 8.62 -14.11 35.06
C ASP A 15 7.12 -13.69 34.92
N GLY A 16 6.51 -13.37 36.06
CA GLY A 16 5.11 -12.95 36.20
C GLY A 16 4.92 -11.50 35.68
N ARG A 17 5.49 -11.18 34.53
CA ARG A 17 5.16 -9.93 33.85
C ARG A 17 3.71 -9.99 33.43
N GLU A 18 2.88 -9.17 34.09
CA GLU A 18 1.47 -9.07 33.80
C GLU A 18 1.25 -8.87 32.28
N PRO A 19 0.29 -9.57 31.67
CA PRO A 19 -0.04 -9.44 30.25
C PRO A 19 -0.24 -7.97 29.82
N ALA A 20 -0.76 -7.14 30.72
CA ALA A 20 -0.96 -5.71 30.50
C ALA A 20 0.35 -4.92 30.30
N ALA A 21 1.43 -5.27 31.00
CA ALA A 21 2.74 -4.61 30.86
C ALA A 21 3.39 -4.97 29.50
N TYR A 22 3.22 -6.20 29.05
CA TYR A 22 3.69 -6.68 27.76
C TYR A 22 2.96 -5.98 26.59
N VAL A 23 1.63 -5.85 26.67
CA VAL A 23 0.81 -5.16 25.66
C VAL A 23 1.16 -3.66 25.60
N ARG A 24 1.33 -3.00 26.74
CA ARG A 24 1.73 -1.57 26.79
C ARG A 24 3.10 -1.34 26.15
N GLY A 25 4.05 -2.25 26.36
CA GLY A 25 5.36 -2.20 25.70
C GLY A 25 5.26 -2.34 24.17
N ASN A 26 4.35 -3.19 23.67
CA ASN A 26 4.12 -3.38 22.25
C ASN A 26 3.52 -2.13 21.59
N LEU A 27 2.53 -1.51 22.23
CA LEU A 27 1.89 -0.29 21.70
C LEU A 27 2.84 0.90 21.67
N ARG A 28 3.72 1.05 22.68
CA ARG A 28 4.74 2.12 22.68
C ARG A 28 5.74 1.92 21.55
N PHE A 29 6.19 0.70 21.32
CA PHE A 29 7.12 0.38 20.24
C PHE A 29 6.48 0.64 18.86
N PHE A 30 5.26 0.16 18.63
CA PHE A 30 4.51 0.42 17.40
C PHE A 30 4.26 1.92 17.16
N ARG A 31 3.85 2.65 18.20
CA ARG A 31 3.65 4.10 18.09
C ARG A 31 4.93 4.85 17.73
N ASN A 32 6.06 4.43 18.27
CA ASN A 32 7.36 5.02 17.91
C ASN A 32 7.73 4.74 16.46
N GLU A 33 7.49 3.51 15.97
CA GLU A 33 7.72 3.15 14.58
C GLU A 33 6.82 3.96 13.63
N LEU A 34 5.53 4.08 13.94
CA LEU A 34 4.63 4.96 13.18
C LEU A 34 5.13 6.40 13.16
N ARG A 35 5.58 6.91 14.32
CA ARG A 35 6.11 8.26 14.37
C ARG A 35 7.34 8.43 13.49
N LEU A 36 8.25 7.47 13.48
CA LEU A 36 9.42 7.48 12.60
C LEU A 36 9.01 7.47 11.12
N VAL A 37 8.05 6.61 10.74
CA VAL A 37 7.58 6.53 9.36
C VAL A 37 6.86 7.81 8.92
N PHE A 38 5.95 8.37 9.74
CA PHE A 38 5.14 9.52 9.32
C PHE A 38 5.86 10.87 9.46
N PHE A 39 6.76 11.04 10.42
CA PHE A 39 7.41 12.34 10.68
C PHE A 39 8.78 12.51 10.01
N ARG A 40 9.27 11.52 9.25
CA ARG A 40 10.45 11.73 8.38
C ARG A 40 10.09 12.73 7.28
N ARG A 41 10.88 13.79 7.12
CA ARG A 41 10.66 14.83 6.10
C ARG A 41 10.45 14.26 4.68
N ARG A 42 11.23 13.24 4.31
CA ARG A 42 11.10 12.56 3.03
C ARG A 42 9.70 11.94 2.85
N ASN A 43 9.19 11.28 3.87
CA ASN A 43 7.89 10.61 3.81
C ASN A 43 6.73 11.63 3.80
N GLN A 44 6.89 12.77 4.47
CA GLN A 44 5.95 13.89 4.37
C GLN A 44 5.92 14.50 2.96
N LEU A 45 7.08 14.62 2.30
CA LEU A 45 7.14 15.04 0.90
C LEU A 45 6.45 14.03 -0.02
N LEU A 46 6.63 12.72 0.20
CA LEU A 46 5.91 11.69 -0.56
C LEU A 46 4.38 11.81 -0.36
N LEU A 47 3.93 12.08 0.87
CA LEU A 47 2.52 12.31 1.15
C LEU A 47 2.00 13.57 0.44
N ALA A 48 2.78 14.64 0.44
CA ALA A 48 2.44 15.87 -0.28
C ALA A 48 2.31 15.62 -1.80
N VAL A 49 3.22 14.83 -2.39
CA VAL A 49 3.13 14.41 -3.79
C VAL A 49 1.83 13.62 -4.02
N VAL A 50 1.51 12.66 -3.16
CA VAL A 50 0.27 11.86 -3.25
C VAL A 50 -0.99 12.73 -3.20
N VAL A 51 -1.00 13.78 -2.38
CA VAL A 51 -2.09 14.78 -2.30
C VAL A 51 -2.16 15.66 -3.55
N LEU A 52 -1.01 16.05 -4.08
CA LEU A 52 -0.91 16.97 -5.22
C LEU A 52 -1.49 16.35 -6.51
N PHE A 53 -1.31 15.04 -6.73
CA PHE A 53 -1.73 14.38 -7.96
C PHE A 53 -3.25 14.45 -8.21
N PRO A 54 -4.15 14.09 -7.27
CA PRO A 54 -5.59 14.24 -7.48
C PRO A 54 -6.03 15.69 -7.76
N LEU A 55 -5.34 16.68 -7.14
CA LEU A 55 -5.58 18.10 -7.42
C LEU A 55 -5.22 18.43 -8.86
N LEU A 56 -4.02 18.02 -9.32
CA LEU A 56 -3.58 18.28 -10.69
C LEU A 56 -4.48 17.59 -11.72
N ILE A 57 -4.87 16.33 -11.45
CA ILE A 57 -5.81 15.60 -12.31
C ILE A 57 -7.15 16.34 -12.39
N GLY A 58 -7.74 16.71 -11.26
CA GLY A 58 -9.03 17.39 -11.23
C GLY A 58 -9.00 18.75 -11.94
N ILE A 59 -7.98 19.57 -11.68
CA ILE A 59 -7.80 20.86 -12.34
C ILE A 59 -7.53 20.67 -13.83
N GLY A 60 -6.62 19.75 -14.20
CA GLY A 60 -6.29 19.47 -15.60
C GLY A 60 -7.51 19.00 -16.39
N LEU A 61 -8.34 18.11 -15.83
CA LEU A 61 -9.55 17.64 -16.44
C LEU A 61 -10.60 18.78 -16.61
N LYS A 62 -10.72 19.67 -15.61
CA LYS A 62 -11.61 20.83 -15.72
C LYS A 62 -11.17 21.83 -16.77
N LEU A 63 -9.87 22.06 -16.91
CA LEU A 63 -9.32 22.95 -17.96
C LEU A 63 -9.40 22.33 -19.35
N ALA A 64 -9.26 21.00 -19.43
CA ALA A 64 -9.35 20.26 -20.70
C ALA A 64 -10.83 20.04 -21.14
N ALA A 65 -11.81 20.18 -20.23
CA ALA A 65 -13.22 20.11 -20.60
C ALA A 65 -13.58 21.26 -21.54
N PRO A 66 -14.09 21.01 -22.78
CA PRO A 66 -14.47 22.06 -23.70
C PRO A 66 -15.54 22.95 -23.08
N HIS A 67 -15.34 24.25 -23.11
CA HIS A 67 -16.39 25.25 -22.76
C HIS A 67 -17.44 25.19 -23.85
N GLY A 68 -18.44 24.29 -23.69
CA GLY A 68 -19.66 24.31 -24.51
C GLY A 68 -19.55 23.51 -25.82
N GLY A 69 -20.32 22.46 -25.92
CA GLY A 69 -20.86 21.95 -27.17
C GLY A 69 -20.06 20.93 -27.93
N GLY A 70 -20.56 19.71 -27.94
CA GLY A 70 -20.62 18.82 -29.10
C GLY A 70 -19.40 18.72 -30.01
N GLY A 71 -18.55 17.74 -29.77
CA GLY A 71 -17.52 17.36 -30.71
C GLY A 71 -17.12 15.91 -30.48
N GLY A 72 -18.00 14.98 -30.91
CA GLY A 72 -17.72 13.56 -30.90
C GLY A 72 -16.64 13.22 -31.90
N GLY A 73 -15.46 12.84 -31.42
CA GLY A 73 -14.52 12.03 -32.18
C GLY A 73 -14.53 10.62 -31.58
N PRO A 74 -14.58 9.55 -32.40
CA PRO A 74 -14.51 8.18 -31.92
C PRO A 74 -13.05 7.84 -31.64
N SER A 75 -12.52 8.18 -30.46
CA SER A 75 -11.19 7.76 -30.11
C SER A 75 -11.04 7.61 -28.60
N SER A 76 -10.78 6.36 -28.23
CA SER A 76 -10.16 5.90 -27.00
C SER A 76 -11.00 6.04 -25.71
N GLY A 77 -10.84 5.05 -24.80
CA GLY A 77 -11.50 4.95 -23.50
C GLY A 77 -11.47 6.26 -22.65
N GLY A 78 -10.52 7.16 -22.96
CA GLY A 78 -10.44 8.48 -22.32
C GLY A 78 -11.70 9.34 -22.48
N ALA A 79 -12.33 9.36 -23.67
CA ALA A 79 -13.54 10.16 -23.92
C ALA A 79 -14.73 9.71 -23.06
N ALA A 80 -14.88 8.41 -22.82
CA ALA A 80 -15.94 7.87 -21.98
C ALA A 80 -15.75 8.27 -20.52
N PHE A 81 -14.53 8.22 -20.02
CA PHE A 81 -14.16 8.69 -18.68
C PHE A 81 -14.45 10.20 -18.51
N PHE A 82 -14.08 11.01 -19.50
CA PHE A 82 -14.36 12.45 -19.47
C PHE A 82 -15.86 12.75 -19.42
N ASN A 83 -16.68 12.05 -20.20
CA ASN A 83 -18.13 12.24 -20.20
C ASN A 83 -18.76 11.84 -18.86
N GLN A 84 -18.28 10.78 -18.22
CA GLN A 84 -18.76 10.35 -16.92
C GLN A 84 -18.33 11.33 -15.80
N LEU A 85 -17.11 11.87 -15.88
CA LEU A 85 -16.64 12.88 -14.95
C LEU A 85 -17.40 14.20 -15.12
N ALA A 86 -17.69 14.61 -16.35
CA ALA A 86 -18.52 15.78 -16.61
C ALA A 86 -19.93 15.65 -16.00
N GLY A 87 -20.42 14.42 -15.85
CA GLY A 87 -21.69 14.12 -15.20
C GLY A 87 -21.64 14.02 -13.67
N ASN A 88 -20.51 13.66 -13.07
CA ASN A 88 -20.41 13.47 -11.61
C ASN A 88 -18.98 13.49 -11.06
N GLY A 89 -18.72 14.43 -10.12
CA GLY A 89 -17.41 14.60 -9.49
C GLY A 89 -16.90 13.39 -8.66
N VAL A 90 -17.79 12.51 -8.18
CA VAL A 90 -17.39 11.28 -7.45
C VAL A 90 -16.52 10.37 -8.32
N PHE A 91 -16.71 10.42 -9.66
CA PHE A 91 -15.95 9.63 -10.60
C PHE A 91 -14.46 9.99 -10.64
N LEU A 92 -14.10 11.22 -10.25
CA LEU A 92 -12.69 11.64 -10.15
C LEU A 92 -11.88 10.75 -9.21
N THR A 93 -12.49 10.20 -8.15
CA THR A 93 -11.80 9.31 -7.21
C THR A 93 -11.36 8.02 -7.88
N PHE A 94 -12.18 7.44 -8.74
CA PHE A 94 -11.84 6.22 -9.48
C PHE A 94 -10.71 6.50 -10.47
N ILE A 95 -10.78 7.61 -11.20
CA ILE A 95 -9.73 8.04 -12.14
C ILE A 95 -8.41 8.27 -11.40
N ALA A 96 -8.45 9.00 -10.28
CA ALA A 96 -7.26 9.30 -9.51
C ALA A 96 -6.60 8.01 -8.98
N LEU A 97 -7.37 7.08 -8.41
CA LEU A 97 -6.85 5.81 -7.93
C LEU A 97 -6.26 4.97 -9.07
N SER A 98 -6.94 4.85 -10.22
CA SER A 98 -6.43 4.10 -11.38
C SER A 98 -5.10 4.69 -11.88
N LEU A 99 -5.00 6.00 -12.03
CA LEU A 99 -3.79 6.64 -12.53
C LEU A 99 -2.63 6.57 -11.52
N LEU A 100 -2.92 6.75 -10.22
CA LEU A 100 -1.88 6.69 -9.21
C LEU A 100 -1.37 5.26 -8.96
N LEU A 101 -2.20 4.24 -9.21
CA LEU A 101 -1.80 2.83 -9.15
C LEU A 101 -0.74 2.46 -10.16
N ILE A 102 -0.69 3.12 -11.32
CA ILE A 102 0.27 2.80 -12.38
C ILE A 102 1.71 3.05 -11.92
N LEU A 103 1.95 4.14 -11.16
CA LEU A 103 3.31 4.54 -10.81
C LEU A 103 3.44 5.16 -9.42
N VAL A 104 2.59 6.14 -9.08
CA VAL A 104 2.81 6.99 -7.90
C VAL A 104 2.68 6.22 -6.59
N LEU A 105 1.60 5.46 -6.41
CA LEU A 105 1.40 4.65 -5.21
C LEU A 105 2.46 3.54 -5.10
N PRO A 106 2.80 2.78 -6.16
CA PRO A 106 3.91 1.83 -6.12
C PRO A 106 5.26 2.45 -5.76
N VAL A 107 5.61 3.61 -6.33
CA VAL A 107 6.87 4.32 -5.98
C VAL A 107 6.89 4.67 -4.50
N VAL A 108 5.80 5.24 -3.99
CA VAL A 108 5.70 5.61 -2.57
C VAL A 108 5.84 4.36 -1.69
N MET A 109 5.15 3.27 -2.04
CA MET A 109 5.24 2.01 -1.29
C MET A 109 6.63 1.39 -1.37
N ALA A 110 7.29 1.41 -2.54
CA ALA A 110 8.67 0.94 -2.71
C ALA A 110 9.64 1.72 -1.82
N VAL A 111 9.48 3.05 -1.72
CA VAL A 111 10.32 3.90 -0.86
C VAL A 111 10.10 3.58 0.62
N ILE A 112 8.86 3.45 1.07
CA ILE A 112 8.54 3.18 2.48
C ILE A 112 8.97 1.78 2.89
N SER A 113 8.65 0.76 2.10
CA SER A 113 8.96 -0.63 2.42
C SER A 113 10.43 -0.98 2.19
N GLY A 114 11.03 -0.47 1.11
CA GLY A 114 12.44 -0.68 0.77
C GLY A 114 13.42 -0.05 1.79
N ASP A 115 13.05 1.08 2.39
CA ASP A 115 13.86 1.74 3.43
C ASP A 115 13.66 1.14 4.84
N SER A 116 12.66 0.30 5.03
CA SER A 116 12.22 -0.14 6.36
C SER A 116 13.27 -0.93 7.14
N VAL A 117 14.03 -1.79 6.47
CA VAL A 117 15.13 -2.59 7.06
C VAL A 117 16.48 -2.14 6.49
N ALA A 118 16.60 -2.03 5.15
CA ALA A 118 17.83 -1.65 4.48
C ALA A 118 18.31 -0.25 4.87
N GLY A 119 17.40 0.69 5.12
CA GLY A 119 17.76 2.03 5.61
C GLY A 119 18.40 1.99 7.00
N GLU A 120 17.91 1.16 7.91
CA GLU A 120 18.49 1.01 9.25
C GLU A 120 19.82 0.25 9.22
N ALA A 121 19.94 -0.73 8.32
CA ALA A 121 21.20 -1.45 8.09
C ALA A 121 22.28 -0.49 7.58
N GLY A 122 21.97 0.33 6.57
CA GLY A 122 22.88 1.30 5.97
C GLY A 122 23.34 2.40 6.94
N TYR A 123 22.51 2.78 7.94
CA TYR A 123 22.90 3.72 9.00
C TYR A 123 23.62 3.05 10.18
N GLY A 124 23.81 1.70 10.17
CA GLY A 124 24.43 0.98 11.27
C GLY A 124 23.58 0.88 12.55
N THR A 125 22.35 1.35 12.51
CA THR A 125 21.44 1.40 13.67
C THR A 125 20.79 0.04 13.95
N LEU A 126 20.80 -0.88 13.00
CA LEU A 126 20.24 -2.22 13.13
C LEU A 126 20.89 -2.99 14.30
N ARG A 127 22.21 -2.80 14.54
CA ARG A 127 22.94 -3.40 15.66
C ARG A 127 22.34 -3.03 17.01
N TYR A 128 21.96 -1.76 17.19
CA TYR A 128 21.37 -1.29 18.45
C TYR A 128 19.93 -1.80 18.66
N LEU A 129 19.18 -1.98 17.58
CA LEU A 129 17.82 -2.55 17.64
C LEU A 129 17.84 -4.03 18.03
N LEU A 130 18.88 -4.77 17.67
CA LEU A 130 19.04 -6.19 17.99
C LEU A 130 19.56 -6.43 19.40
N THR A 131 20.17 -5.44 20.08
CA THR A 131 20.57 -5.53 21.49
C THR A 131 19.40 -5.36 22.47
N VAL A 132 18.28 -4.79 21.99
CA VAL A 132 17.05 -4.74 22.79
C VAL A 132 16.40 -6.13 22.78
N PRO A 133 15.94 -6.69 23.93
CA PRO A 133 15.33 -8.02 24.00
C PRO A 133 13.92 -8.08 23.36
N ALA A 134 13.69 -7.31 22.31
CA ALA A 134 12.52 -7.44 21.46
C ALA A 134 12.83 -8.50 20.41
N GLY A 135 12.13 -9.65 20.46
CA GLY A 135 12.36 -10.75 19.51
C GLY A 135 12.33 -10.26 18.05
N ARG A 136 13.23 -10.79 17.21
CA ARG A 136 13.37 -10.45 15.78
C ARG A 136 12.04 -10.50 15.02
N THR A 137 11.21 -11.51 15.31
CA THR A 137 9.87 -11.66 14.74
C THR A 137 8.95 -10.48 15.06
N ARG A 138 9.01 -9.98 16.30
CA ARG A 138 8.20 -8.84 16.73
C ARG A 138 8.61 -7.55 16.02
N LEU A 139 9.90 -7.31 15.85
CA LEU A 139 10.41 -6.15 15.12
C LEU A 139 9.90 -6.15 13.68
N LEU A 140 10.00 -7.28 12.99
CA LEU A 140 9.54 -7.42 11.61
C LEU A 140 8.01 -7.21 11.48
N ALA A 141 7.24 -7.80 12.41
CA ALA A 141 5.79 -7.63 12.44
C ALA A 141 5.37 -6.17 12.64
N VAL A 142 6.04 -5.45 13.54
CA VAL A 142 5.78 -4.02 13.76
C VAL A 142 6.14 -3.18 12.54
N LYS A 143 7.25 -3.48 11.86
CA LYS A 143 7.63 -2.81 10.60
C LYS A 143 6.60 -3.05 9.50
N TYR A 144 6.19 -4.29 9.31
CA TYR A 144 5.13 -4.59 8.32
C TYR A 144 3.81 -3.89 8.64
N LEU A 145 3.38 -3.92 9.90
CA LEU A 145 2.18 -3.19 10.33
C LEU A 145 2.30 -1.68 10.07
N ALA A 146 3.45 -1.08 10.30
CA ALA A 146 3.68 0.34 10.01
C ALA A 146 3.57 0.63 8.49
N ILE A 147 4.10 -0.27 7.65
CA ILE A 147 3.96 -0.19 6.19
C ILE A 147 2.49 -0.30 5.76
N VAL A 148 1.73 -1.24 6.34
CA VAL A 148 0.29 -1.40 6.07
C VAL A 148 -0.49 -0.15 6.49
N VAL A 149 -0.24 0.39 7.67
CA VAL A 149 -0.88 1.64 8.11
C VAL A 149 -0.55 2.79 7.17
N TRP A 150 0.69 2.89 6.69
CA TRP A 150 1.07 3.89 5.69
C TRP A 150 0.30 3.69 4.37
N ALA A 151 0.21 2.46 3.86
CA ALA A 151 -0.55 2.14 2.65
C ALA A 151 -2.02 2.56 2.78
N VAL A 152 -2.65 2.24 3.91
CA VAL A 152 -4.03 2.64 4.20
C VAL A 152 -4.15 4.17 4.23
N VAL A 153 -3.32 4.85 5.00
CA VAL A 153 -3.38 6.32 5.13
C VAL A 153 -3.14 7.01 3.79
N ALA A 154 -2.13 6.61 3.02
CA ALA A 154 -1.83 7.21 1.73
C ALA A 154 -2.99 7.02 0.74
N THR A 155 -3.54 5.80 0.63
CA THR A 155 -4.65 5.50 -0.27
C THR A 155 -5.95 6.23 0.14
N PHE A 156 -6.26 6.28 1.44
CA PHE A 156 -7.41 7.03 1.93
C PHE A 156 -7.26 8.54 1.68
N ILE A 157 -6.07 9.09 1.84
CA ILE A 157 -5.81 10.51 1.53
C ILE A 157 -6.06 10.77 0.04
N VAL A 158 -5.57 9.92 -0.86
CA VAL A 158 -5.88 10.03 -2.30
C VAL A 158 -7.38 10.06 -2.53
N SER A 159 -8.11 9.08 -1.97
CA SER A 159 -9.55 8.96 -2.16
C SER A 159 -10.31 10.16 -1.63
N VAL A 160 -9.99 10.63 -0.43
CA VAL A 160 -10.65 11.78 0.20
C VAL A 160 -10.35 13.06 -0.57
N VAL A 161 -9.08 13.30 -0.94
CA VAL A 161 -8.69 14.49 -1.70
C VAL A 161 -9.33 14.47 -3.08
N ALA A 162 -9.31 13.34 -3.79
CA ALA A 162 -9.95 13.21 -5.10
C ALA A 162 -11.46 13.41 -5.02
N LEU A 163 -12.11 12.89 -3.98
CA LEU A 163 -13.52 13.08 -3.74
C LEU A 163 -13.85 14.56 -3.48
N LEU A 164 -13.10 15.24 -2.61
CA LEU A 164 -13.28 16.65 -2.30
C LEU A 164 -13.07 17.52 -3.54
N VAL A 165 -11.99 17.28 -4.29
CA VAL A 165 -11.72 18.01 -5.54
C VAL A 165 -12.83 17.75 -6.57
N GLY A 166 -13.30 16.51 -6.67
CA GLY A 166 -14.39 16.13 -7.55
C GLY A 166 -15.68 16.89 -7.23
N VAL A 167 -16.08 16.90 -5.95
CA VAL A 167 -17.27 17.60 -5.47
C VAL A 167 -17.19 19.13 -5.65
N ILE A 168 -15.98 19.71 -5.50
CA ILE A 168 -15.77 21.16 -5.64
C ILE A 168 -15.76 21.58 -7.12
N LEU A 169 -15.13 20.79 -7.98
CA LEU A 169 -14.89 21.18 -9.38
C LEU A 169 -15.97 20.72 -10.36
N PHE A 170 -16.71 19.66 -10.03
CA PHE A 170 -17.67 19.01 -10.93
C PHE A 170 -19.05 18.90 -10.27
N PRO A 171 -20.14 18.73 -11.07
CA PRO A 171 -21.48 18.51 -10.54
C PRO A 171 -21.54 17.28 -9.63
N VAL A 172 -22.42 17.34 -8.64
CA VAL A 172 -22.69 16.21 -7.74
C VAL A 172 -24.14 15.75 -7.98
N GLY A 173 -24.29 14.46 -8.30
CA GLY A 173 -25.58 13.88 -8.61
C GLY A 173 -25.55 12.34 -8.61
N PRO A 174 -26.56 11.70 -9.20
CA PRO A 174 -26.53 10.25 -9.39
C PRO A 174 -25.28 9.82 -10.18
N VAL A 175 -24.61 8.79 -9.72
CA VAL A 175 -23.35 8.32 -10.34
C VAL A 175 -23.68 7.41 -11.50
N THR A 176 -23.27 7.77 -12.72
CA THR A 176 -23.38 6.90 -13.89
C THR A 176 -22.23 5.92 -13.91
N LEU A 177 -22.54 4.64 -13.86
CA LEU A 177 -21.56 3.57 -13.91
C LEU A 177 -21.03 3.33 -15.32
N LEU A 178 -19.93 2.56 -15.44
CA LEU A 178 -19.38 2.13 -16.74
C LEU A 178 -20.36 1.30 -17.55
N SER A 179 -21.33 0.64 -16.90
CA SER A 179 -22.43 -0.08 -17.55
C SER A 179 -23.55 0.81 -18.09
N GLY A 180 -23.44 2.15 -17.94
CA GLY A 180 -24.50 3.12 -18.31
C GLY A 180 -25.65 3.24 -17.32
N THR A 181 -25.70 2.41 -16.28
CA THR A 181 -26.74 2.49 -15.23
C THR A 181 -26.39 3.59 -14.23
N THR A 182 -27.41 4.32 -13.76
CA THR A 182 -27.24 5.34 -12.72
C THR A 182 -27.53 4.76 -11.35
N VAL A 183 -26.68 5.08 -10.38
CA VAL A 183 -26.87 4.71 -8.97
C VAL A 183 -26.96 5.96 -8.10
N SER A 184 -27.60 5.83 -6.94
CA SER A 184 -27.66 6.93 -5.99
C SER A 184 -26.28 7.37 -5.51
N LEU A 185 -26.14 8.62 -5.10
CA LEU A 185 -24.88 9.15 -4.55
C LEU A 185 -24.34 8.28 -3.40
N GLY A 186 -25.23 7.83 -2.49
CA GLY A 186 -24.83 6.96 -1.39
C GLY A 186 -24.24 5.62 -1.86
N ALA A 187 -24.85 5.00 -2.87
CA ALA A 187 -24.30 3.78 -3.47
C ALA A 187 -22.95 4.03 -4.18
N GLY A 188 -22.78 5.21 -4.78
CA GLY A 188 -21.50 5.65 -5.35
C GLY A 188 -20.40 5.78 -4.30
N LEU A 189 -20.68 6.43 -3.17
CA LEU A 189 -19.74 6.59 -2.06
C LEU A 189 -19.33 5.25 -1.42
N VAL A 190 -20.29 4.33 -1.27
CA VAL A 190 -20.00 2.98 -0.79
C VAL A 190 -19.03 2.25 -1.74
N ARG A 191 -19.22 2.40 -3.06
CA ARG A 191 -18.28 1.84 -4.06
C ARG A 191 -16.91 2.48 -3.97
N VAL A 192 -16.80 3.80 -3.78
CA VAL A 192 -15.52 4.49 -3.53
C VAL A 192 -14.82 3.89 -2.32
N LEU A 193 -15.52 3.62 -1.23
CA LEU A 193 -14.95 3.00 -0.04
C LEU A 193 -14.40 1.59 -0.35
N PHE A 194 -15.18 0.74 -1.05
CA PHE A 194 -14.72 -0.60 -1.40
C PHE A 194 -13.51 -0.59 -2.36
N VAL A 195 -13.49 0.31 -3.35
CA VAL A 195 -12.33 0.51 -4.23
C VAL A 195 -11.12 0.96 -3.43
N THR A 196 -11.29 1.91 -2.52
CA THR A 196 -10.20 2.37 -1.65
C THR A 196 -9.62 1.22 -0.81
N LEU A 197 -10.48 0.41 -0.19
CA LEU A 197 -10.05 -0.76 0.60
C LEU A 197 -9.34 -1.81 -0.27
N TYR A 198 -9.81 -2.02 -1.49
CA TYR A 198 -9.18 -2.93 -2.45
C TYR A 198 -7.76 -2.47 -2.81
N VAL A 199 -7.60 -1.19 -3.11
CA VAL A 199 -6.29 -0.58 -3.39
C VAL A 199 -5.38 -0.62 -2.16
N CYS A 200 -5.92 -0.43 -0.95
CA CYS A 200 -5.15 -0.60 0.29
C CYS A 200 -4.58 -2.02 0.41
N ALA A 201 -5.37 -3.05 0.08
CA ALA A 201 -4.92 -4.44 0.12
C ALA A 201 -3.82 -4.71 -0.91
N ALA A 202 -3.94 -4.18 -2.14
CA ALA A 202 -2.92 -4.26 -3.17
C ALA A 202 -1.60 -3.60 -2.72
N MET A 203 -1.67 -2.40 -2.16
CA MET A 203 -0.50 -1.67 -1.65
C MET A 203 0.12 -2.34 -0.42
N ALA A 204 -0.68 -2.95 0.45
CA ALA A 204 -0.17 -3.74 1.56
C ALA A 204 0.61 -4.98 1.09
N ALA A 205 0.13 -5.66 0.04
CA ALA A 205 0.84 -6.78 -0.59
C ALA A 205 2.17 -6.33 -1.20
N LEU A 206 2.18 -5.20 -1.92
CA LEU A 206 3.42 -4.62 -2.44
C LEU A 206 4.37 -4.22 -1.31
N GLY A 207 3.85 -3.71 -0.20
CA GLY A 207 4.61 -3.42 1.01
C GLY A 207 5.30 -4.64 1.60
N ALA A 208 4.66 -5.83 1.56
CA ALA A 208 5.28 -7.09 1.98
C ALA A 208 6.45 -7.50 1.07
N ILE A 209 6.27 -7.35 -0.26
CA ILE A 209 7.33 -7.58 -1.25
C ILE A 209 8.52 -6.67 -0.96
N GLY A 210 8.28 -5.37 -0.79
CA GLY A 210 9.33 -4.40 -0.51
C GLY A 210 10.04 -4.64 0.83
N LEU A 211 9.30 -5.04 1.87
CA LEU A 211 9.87 -5.44 3.15
C LEU A 211 10.81 -6.65 2.99
N ALA A 212 10.37 -7.68 2.24
CA ALA A 212 11.20 -8.85 1.98
C ALA A 212 12.48 -8.45 1.24
N VAL A 213 12.37 -7.71 0.14
CA VAL A 213 13.54 -7.23 -0.62
C VAL A 213 14.49 -6.43 0.27
N SER A 214 13.94 -5.58 1.16
CA SER A 214 14.71 -4.77 2.11
C SER A 214 15.53 -5.62 3.10
N THR A 215 15.17 -6.90 3.36
CA THR A 215 15.96 -7.80 4.21
C THR A 215 17.16 -8.42 3.51
N PHE A 216 17.26 -8.33 2.17
CA PHE A 216 18.35 -8.90 1.37
C PHE A 216 19.44 -7.88 1.02
N THR A 217 19.23 -6.60 1.27
CA THR A 217 20.19 -5.53 0.93
C THR A 217 20.41 -4.59 2.10
N GLU A 218 21.62 -4.04 2.19
CA GLU A 218 21.96 -3.00 3.15
C GLU A 218 21.73 -1.58 2.59
N HIS A 219 21.36 -1.48 1.33
CA HIS A 219 21.18 -0.21 0.64
C HIS A 219 19.73 0.02 0.27
N ALA A 220 19.08 0.98 0.91
CA ALA A 220 17.68 1.32 0.66
C ALA A 220 17.38 1.59 -0.83
N ILE A 221 18.31 2.27 -1.53
CA ILE A 221 18.16 2.58 -2.97
C ILE A 221 18.07 1.29 -3.80
N GLY A 222 18.89 0.28 -3.47
CA GLY A 222 18.84 -1.03 -4.14
C GLY A 222 17.52 -1.74 -3.92
N ALA A 223 16.99 -1.72 -2.69
CA ALA A 223 15.68 -2.30 -2.39
C ALA A 223 14.55 -1.59 -3.17
N ILE A 224 14.54 -0.26 -3.17
CA ILE A 224 13.56 0.54 -3.90
C ILE A 224 13.61 0.23 -5.40
N ALA A 225 14.81 0.22 -5.99
CA ALA A 225 14.99 -0.09 -7.40
C ALA A 225 14.50 -1.49 -7.76
N ALA A 226 14.81 -2.50 -6.94
CA ALA A 226 14.38 -3.87 -7.17
C ALA A 226 12.85 -4.01 -7.13
N VAL A 227 12.17 -3.36 -6.18
CA VAL A 227 10.70 -3.34 -6.12
C VAL A 227 10.12 -2.66 -7.35
N MET A 228 10.69 -1.53 -7.78
CA MET A 228 10.21 -0.82 -8.98
C MET A 228 10.45 -1.60 -10.26
N ILE A 229 11.59 -2.29 -10.41
CA ILE A 229 11.85 -3.19 -11.54
C ILE A 229 10.81 -4.32 -11.57
N LEU A 230 10.46 -4.88 -10.41
CA LEU A 230 9.42 -5.92 -10.32
C LEU A 230 8.05 -5.36 -10.74
N VAL A 231 7.66 -4.17 -10.27
CA VAL A 231 6.38 -3.54 -10.61
C VAL A 231 6.32 -3.24 -12.10
N VAL A 232 7.29 -2.49 -12.62
CA VAL A 232 7.30 -2.09 -14.03
C VAL A 232 7.44 -3.31 -14.95
N GLY A 233 8.29 -4.27 -14.58
CA GLY A 233 8.44 -5.52 -15.32
C GLY A 233 7.14 -6.32 -15.35
N SER A 234 6.43 -6.41 -14.24
CA SER A 234 5.11 -7.04 -14.14
C SER A 234 4.09 -6.37 -15.08
N GLU A 235 4.00 -5.04 -15.04
CA GLU A 235 3.10 -4.28 -15.91
C GLU A 235 3.43 -4.50 -17.40
N VAL A 236 4.71 -4.48 -17.77
CA VAL A 236 5.14 -4.74 -19.15
C VAL A 236 4.80 -6.15 -19.58
N VAL A 237 5.05 -7.16 -18.74
CA VAL A 237 4.75 -8.57 -19.06
C VAL A 237 3.24 -8.77 -19.19
N ASP A 238 2.43 -8.13 -18.36
CA ASP A 238 0.96 -8.23 -18.41
C ASP A 238 0.36 -7.72 -19.73
N GLN A 239 1.05 -6.77 -20.38
CA GLN A 239 0.64 -6.19 -21.66
C GLN A 239 1.01 -7.06 -22.88
N ILE A 240 1.82 -8.10 -22.70
CA ILE A 240 2.31 -8.93 -23.81
C ILE A 240 1.40 -10.16 -23.97
N PRO A 241 0.67 -10.31 -25.11
CA PRO A 241 -0.29 -11.41 -25.30
C PRO A 241 0.30 -12.82 -25.18
N GLN A 242 1.60 -12.97 -25.49
CA GLN A 242 2.31 -14.25 -25.40
C GLN A 242 2.46 -14.75 -23.96
N PHE A 243 2.43 -13.83 -22.97
CA PHE A 243 2.52 -14.14 -21.55
C PHE A 243 1.14 -14.22 -20.85
N ALA A 244 0.03 -14.19 -21.60
CA ALA A 244 -1.32 -14.29 -21.05
C ALA A 244 -1.52 -15.44 -20.04
N PRO A 245 -0.91 -16.65 -20.19
CA PRO A 245 -1.03 -17.70 -19.18
C PRO A 245 -0.33 -17.38 -17.84
N VAL A 246 0.65 -16.49 -17.85
CA VAL A 246 1.42 -16.09 -16.66
C VAL A 246 0.81 -14.83 -16.00
N ALA A 247 0.09 -14.04 -16.76
CA ALA A 247 -0.50 -12.77 -16.34
C ALA A 247 -1.26 -12.85 -14.98
N PRO A 248 -2.14 -13.86 -14.72
CA PRO A 248 -2.87 -13.94 -13.45
C PRO A 248 -1.98 -14.13 -12.21
N TYR A 249 -0.73 -14.55 -12.40
CA TYR A 249 0.25 -14.74 -11.33
C TYR A 249 1.14 -13.51 -11.11
N LEU A 250 0.98 -12.46 -11.89
CA LEU A 250 1.75 -11.23 -11.71
C LEU A 250 1.19 -10.40 -10.54
N PRO A 251 2.05 -9.75 -9.73
CA PRO A 251 1.60 -8.99 -8.57
C PRO A 251 0.72 -7.79 -8.91
N THR A 252 0.85 -7.25 -10.14
CA THR A 252 0.14 -6.04 -10.57
C THR A 252 -1.14 -6.34 -11.35
N HIS A 253 -1.28 -7.54 -11.92
CA HIS A 253 -2.38 -7.92 -12.82
C HIS A 253 -3.77 -7.58 -12.28
N TRP A 254 -4.01 -7.85 -11.02
CA TRP A 254 -5.32 -7.66 -10.40
C TRP A 254 -5.54 -6.25 -9.82
N TRP A 255 -4.57 -5.32 -9.95
CA TRP A 255 -4.67 -4.01 -9.30
C TRP A 255 -5.88 -3.20 -9.76
N ASN A 256 -6.21 -3.24 -11.04
CA ASN A 256 -7.33 -2.52 -11.64
C ASN A 256 -8.66 -3.30 -11.63
N SER A 257 -8.72 -4.50 -11.06
CA SER A 257 -9.92 -5.33 -11.02
C SER A 257 -11.07 -4.74 -10.19
N PHE A 258 -10.84 -3.65 -9.48
CA PHE A 258 -11.90 -2.86 -8.86
C PHE A 258 -12.85 -2.21 -9.89
N ASP A 259 -12.50 -2.15 -11.18
CA ASP A 259 -13.38 -1.71 -12.27
C ASP A 259 -14.68 -2.52 -12.31
N SER A 260 -14.64 -3.76 -11.83
CA SER A 260 -15.81 -4.61 -11.68
C SER A 260 -16.88 -4.00 -10.74
N LEU A 261 -16.48 -3.19 -9.74
CA LEU A 261 -17.40 -2.45 -8.88
C LEU A 261 -18.11 -1.30 -9.62
N LEU A 262 -17.55 -0.82 -10.72
CA LEU A 262 -18.13 0.25 -11.55
C LEU A 262 -19.11 -0.28 -12.60
N ARG A 263 -19.37 -1.58 -12.60
CA ARG A 263 -20.31 -2.25 -13.50
C ARG A 263 -21.54 -2.79 -12.76
N THR A 264 -22.59 -3.04 -13.49
CA THR A 264 -23.79 -3.71 -12.98
C THR A 264 -24.19 -4.82 -13.99
N PRO A 265 -24.29 -6.10 -13.57
CA PRO A 265 -24.01 -6.62 -12.22
C PRO A 265 -22.53 -6.54 -11.82
N VAL A 266 -22.26 -6.45 -10.51
CA VAL A 266 -20.88 -6.44 -9.99
C VAL A 266 -20.24 -7.81 -10.18
N ASP A 267 -19.09 -7.89 -10.86
CA ASP A 267 -18.31 -9.12 -10.94
C ASP A 267 -17.44 -9.29 -9.69
N THR A 268 -17.99 -10.00 -8.70
CA THR A 268 -17.29 -10.30 -7.45
C THR A 268 -16.18 -11.34 -7.64
N THR A 269 -16.23 -12.16 -8.71
CA THR A 269 -15.27 -13.24 -8.95
C THR A 269 -13.88 -12.70 -9.22
N THR A 270 -13.79 -11.72 -10.13
CA THR A 270 -12.54 -11.06 -10.49
C THR A 270 -11.90 -10.34 -9.29
N MET A 271 -12.71 -9.64 -8.48
CA MET A 271 -12.24 -9.00 -7.26
C MET A 271 -11.71 -10.00 -6.23
N TRP A 272 -12.40 -11.14 -6.08
CA TRP A 272 -11.98 -12.16 -5.13
C TRP A 272 -10.64 -12.79 -5.53
N HIS A 273 -10.42 -13.07 -6.82
CA HIS A 273 -9.11 -13.50 -7.30
C HIS A 273 -8.01 -12.49 -7.00
N GLY A 274 -8.29 -11.20 -7.17
CA GLY A 274 -7.36 -10.13 -6.79
C GLY A 274 -7.01 -10.13 -5.30
N LEU A 275 -8.03 -10.19 -4.42
CA LEU A 275 -7.81 -10.21 -2.97
C LEU A 275 -7.04 -11.46 -2.51
N LEU A 276 -7.34 -12.63 -3.11
CA LEU A 276 -6.58 -13.86 -2.86
C LEU A 276 -5.12 -13.71 -3.29
N SER A 277 -4.88 -13.18 -4.48
CA SER A 277 -3.52 -12.90 -4.98
C SER A 277 -2.77 -11.99 -4.00
N PHE A 278 -3.36 -10.88 -3.57
CA PHE A 278 -2.74 -9.95 -2.60
C PHE A 278 -2.44 -10.65 -1.26
N GLY A 279 -3.37 -11.48 -0.77
CA GLY A 279 -3.17 -12.27 0.45
C GLY A 279 -2.03 -13.27 0.33
N VAL A 280 -1.93 -13.96 -0.79
CA VAL A 280 -0.84 -14.91 -1.08
C VAL A 280 0.50 -14.19 -1.15
N TYR A 281 0.58 -13.08 -1.90
CA TYR A 281 1.80 -12.28 -1.96
C TYR A 281 2.22 -11.76 -0.58
N ALA A 282 1.30 -11.21 0.20
CA ALA A 282 1.59 -10.75 1.54
C ALA A 282 2.10 -11.89 2.44
N ALA A 283 1.46 -13.05 2.43
CA ALA A 283 1.86 -14.20 3.25
C ALA A 283 3.24 -14.75 2.85
N VAL A 284 3.46 -14.98 1.55
CA VAL A 284 4.72 -15.53 1.03
C VAL A 284 5.90 -14.60 1.32
N PHE A 285 5.76 -13.31 0.98
CA PHE A 285 6.86 -12.38 1.16
C PHE A 285 7.10 -12.01 2.62
N CYS A 286 6.07 -11.98 3.48
CA CYS A 286 6.28 -11.90 4.93
C CYS A 286 7.00 -13.12 5.49
N ALA A 287 6.70 -14.33 5.00
CA ALA A 287 7.41 -15.55 5.39
C ALA A 287 8.88 -15.53 4.94
N ILE A 288 9.16 -15.09 3.70
CA ILE A 288 10.52 -14.91 3.18
C ILE A 288 11.29 -13.88 4.04
N ALA A 289 10.68 -12.72 4.30
CA ALA A 289 11.28 -11.69 5.14
C ALA A 289 11.59 -12.23 6.55
N TRP A 290 10.66 -12.96 7.14
CA TRP A 290 10.84 -13.57 8.45
C TRP A 290 11.97 -14.61 8.46
N ALA A 291 11.97 -15.53 7.51
CA ALA A 291 13.01 -16.55 7.39
C ALA A 291 14.40 -15.93 7.25
N ARG A 292 14.55 -14.93 6.36
CA ARG A 292 15.83 -14.24 6.14
C ARG A 292 16.28 -13.45 7.36
N PHE A 293 15.35 -12.72 8.00
CA PHE A 293 15.66 -11.87 9.14
C PHE A 293 16.00 -12.67 10.42
N THR A 294 15.46 -13.89 10.56
CA THR A 294 15.74 -14.76 11.69
C THR A 294 17.01 -15.59 11.50
N SER A 295 17.34 -15.99 10.26
CA SER A 295 18.53 -16.80 9.94
C SER A 295 19.80 -15.97 9.72
N GLY A 296 19.69 -14.66 9.50
CA GLY A 296 20.85 -13.79 9.31
C GLY A 296 21.68 -13.66 10.59
N ASP A 297 22.91 -14.18 10.59
CA ASP A 297 23.89 -13.86 11.61
C ASP A 297 24.35 -12.42 11.45
N VAL A 298 24.24 -11.64 12.53
CA VAL A 298 24.71 -10.25 12.59
C VAL A 298 26.20 -10.27 12.97
N THR A 299 27.01 -10.98 12.18
CA THR A 299 28.47 -11.01 12.33
C THR A 299 29.12 -10.38 11.11
N SER A 300 29.02 -9.09 11.00
CA SER A 300 29.93 -8.27 10.17
C SER A 300 29.83 -6.83 10.64
#